data_997180b3926ad130958f131e16218650
#
_entry.id   997180b3926ad130958f131e16218650
#
_cell.length_a   1.000
_cell.length_b   1.000
_cell.length_c   1.000
_cell.angle_alpha   90.00
_cell.angle_beta   90.00
_cell.angle_gamma   90.00
#
_symmetry.space_group_name_H-M   'P 1'
#
loop_
_entity.id
_entity.type
_entity.pdbx_description
1 polymer ?
#
loop_
_entity_poly.entity_id
_entity_poly.type
_entity_poly.pdbx_seq_one_letter_code
_entity_poly.pdbx_strand_id
1 'polypeptide(L)' 'IVHADGRRIESAEIIYDPVEDEIWSDSATVQTLANGRVTRGSSFRSDMDFTNVRIANIRGAIAR' A
#
# COMPACT_ATOMS: atom_id res chain seq x y z
N ILE A 1 1.39 -6.33 5.67
CA ILE A 1 0.59 -5.65 6.70
C ILE A 1 -0.89 -5.90 6.44
N VAL A 2 -1.60 -6.29 7.43
CA VAL A 2 -3.03 -6.51 7.34
C VAL A 2 -3.73 -5.50 8.24
N HIS A 3 -4.62 -4.72 7.65
CA HIS A 3 -5.38 -3.76 8.41
C HIS A 3 -6.66 -4.39 8.96
N ALA A 4 -7.17 -3.81 10.03
CA ALA A 4 -8.33 -4.39 10.73
C ALA A 4 -9.58 -4.43 9.87
N ASP A 5 -9.69 -3.58 8.86
CA ASP A 5 -10.86 -3.55 7.98
C ASP A 5 -10.75 -4.52 6.81
N GLY A 6 -9.72 -5.33 6.78
CA GLY A 6 -9.57 -6.35 5.74
C GLY A 6 -8.62 -5.95 4.61
N ARG A 7 -8.11 -4.75 4.63
CA ARG A 7 -7.12 -4.35 3.63
C ARG A 7 -5.77 -4.99 3.93
N ARG A 8 -5.01 -5.25 2.89
CA ARG A 8 -3.70 -5.85 3.04
C ARG A 8 -2.71 -5.17 2.10
N ILE A 9 -1.53 -4.91 2.60
CA ILE A 9 -0.44 -4.37 1.78
C ILE A 9 0.75 -5.29 1.92
N GLU A 10 1.29 -5.74 0.80
CA GLU A 10 2.45 -6.62 0.77
C GLU A 10 3.53 -5.96 -0.04
N SER A 11 4.75 -5.99 0.47
CA SER A 11 5.90 -5.40 -0.18
C SER A 11 7.13 -6.14 0.29
N ALA A 12 8.18 -6.11 -0.53
CA ALA A 12 9.43 -6.75 -0.14
C ALA A 12 10.05 -6.08 1.07
N GLU A 13 9.84 -4.78 1.20
CA GLU A 13 10.42 -4.05 2.31
C GLU A 13 9.47 -2.92 2.67
N ILE A 14 9.17 -2.77 3.95
CA ILE A 14 8.29 -1.72 4.42
C ILE A 14 9.05 -0.91 5.46
N ILE A 15 9.06 0.40 5.28
CA ILE A 15 9.82 1.31 6.12
C ILE A 15 8.84 2.17 6.90
N TYR A 16 9.07 2.26 8.19
CA TYR A 16 8.28 3.07 9.09
C TYR A 16 9.04 4.34 9.41
N ASP A 17 8.40 5.48 9.21
CA ASP A 17 9.00 6.78 9.50
C ASP A 17 8.25 7.41 10.68
N PRO A 18 8.82 7.34 11.88
CA PRO A 18 8.13 7.87 13.06
C PRO A 18 8.09 9.39 13.08
N VAL A 19 8.99 10.05 12.38
CA VAL A 19 9.01 11.50 12.37
C VAL A 19 7.84 12.05 11.57
N GLU A 20 7.56 11.43 10.44
CA GLU A 20 6.48 11.85 9.56
C GLU A 20 5.19 11.07 9.83
N ASP A 21 5.23 10.08 10.71
CA ASP A 21 4.10 9.20 10.95
C ASP A 21 3.63 8.53 9.68
N GLU A 22 4.58 8.04 8.90
CA GLU A 22 4.28 7.43 7.61
C GLU A 22 4.90 6.05 7.51
N ILE A 23 4.27 5.23 6.65
CA ILE A 23 4.82 3.95 6.24
C ILE A 23 5.02 4.05 4.74
N TRP A 24 6.16 3.59 4.24
CA TRP A 24 6.42 3.67 2.81
C TRP A 24 7.33 2.53 2.37
N SER A 25 7.41 2.36 1.07
CA SER A 25 8.28 1.36 0.47
C SER A 25 8.66 1.78 -0.94
N ASP A 26 9.90 1.53 -1.29
CA ASP A 26 10.39 1.74 -2.66
C ASP A 26 10.37 0.45 -3.46
N SER A 27 9.81 -0.60 -2.92
CA SER A 27 9.78 -1.89 -3.57
C SER A 27 8.40 -2.15 -4.16
N ALA A 28 8.33 -3.12 -5.06
CA ALA A 28 7.07 -3.53 -5.64
C ALA A 28 6.06 -3.82 -4.54
N THR A 29 4.88 -3.31 -4.69
CA THR A 29 3.86 -3.35 -3.65
C THR A 29 2.56 -3.89 -4.23
N VAL A 30 1.90 -4.73 -3.46
CA VAL A 30 0.58 -5.25 -3.82
C VAL A 30 -0.38 -4.86 -2.70
N GLN A 31 -1.45 -4.17 -3.08
CA GLN A 31 -2.49 -3.79 -2.14
C GLN A 31 -3.76 -4.55 -2.47
N THR A 32 -4.31 -5.22 -1.47
CA THR A 32 -5.60 -5.88 -1.59
C THR A 32 -6.61 -5.10 -0.77
N LEU A 33 -7.65 -4.64 -1.41
CA LEU A 33 -8.70 -3.89 -0.74
C LEU A 33 -9.70 -4.83 -0.07
N ALA A 34 -10.50 -4.26 0.81
CA ALA A 34 -11.48 -5.05 1.55
C ALA A 34 -12.48 -5.77 0.66
N ASN A 35 -12.73 -5.21 -0.52
CA ASN A 35 -13.66 -5.82 -1.48
C ASN A 35 -12.99 -6.87 -2.37
N GLY A 36 -11.71 -7.16 -2.14
CA GLY A 36 -10.98 -8.15 -2.92
C GLY A 36 -10.25 -7.60 -4.12
N ARG A 37 -10.40 -6.32 -4.41
CA ARG A 37 -9.71 -5.71 -5.54
C ARG A 37 -8.21 -5.61 -5.23
N VAL A 38 -7.38 -5.85 -6.22
CA VAL A 38 -5.93 -5.85 -6.08
C VAL A 38 -5.33 -4.74 -6.92
N THR A 39 -4.43 -3.98 -6.32
CA THR A 39 -3.69 -2.92 -7.00
C THR A 39 -2.20 -3.18 -6.83
N ARG A 40 -1.46 -3.04 -7.90
CA ARG A 40 -0.01 -3.23 -7.87
C ARG A 40 0.69 -1.95 -8.28
N GLY A 41 1.84 -1.72 -7.66
CA GLY A 41 2.64 -0.55 -7.98
C GLY A 41 4.10 -0.80 -7.67
N SER A 42 4.94 0.16 -8.01
CA SER A 42 6.38 0.04 -7.78
C SER A 42 6.79 0.57 -6.41
N SER A 43 5.93 1.33 -5.78
CA SER A 43 6.21 1.84 -4.42
C SER A 43 4.90 2.30 -3.82
N PHE A 44 4.90 2.52 -2.51
CA PHE A 44 3.73 3.08 -1.87
C PHE A 44 4.11 3.97 -0.70
N ARG A 45 3.17 4.81 -0.30
CA ARG A 45 3.31 5.64 0.88
C ARG A 45 1.93 5.79 1.52
N SER A 46 1.89 5.70 2.83
CA SER A 46 0.64 5.74 3.55
C SER A 46 0.85 6.37 4.92
N ASP A 47 -0.20 6.93 5.48
CA ASP A 47 -0.14 7.31 6.89
C ASP A 47 -0.30 6.04 7.74
N MET A 48 -0.14 6.20 9.06
CA MET A 48 -0.13 5.05 9.96
C MET A 48 -1.46 4.34 10.03
N ASP A 49 -2.54 5.04 9.72
CA ASP A 49 -3.88 4.47 9.79
C ASP A 49 -4.37 3.92 8.46
N PHE A 50 -3.53 3.98 7.43
CA PHE A 50 -3.92 3.60 6.07
C PHE A 50 -5.12 4.38 5.57
N THR A 51 -5.28 5.60 6.05
CA THR A 51 -6.36 6.46 5.61
C THR A 51 -6.05 7.05 4.23
N ASN A 52 -4.80 7.43 4.02
CA ASN A 52 -4.37 8.02 2.75
C ASN A 52 -3.25 7.16 2.18
N VAL A 53 -3.61 6.19 1.38
CA VAL A 53 -2.65 5.29 0.76
C VAL A 53 -2.40 5.76 -0.67
N ARG A 54 -1.14 5.93 -1.01
CA ARG A 54 -0.73 6.33 -2.35
C ARG A 54 0.21 5.28 -2.91
N ILE A 55 -0.08 4.85 -4.12
CA ILE A 55 0.74 3.84 -4.79
C ILE A 55 1.22 4.44 -6.10
N ALA A 56 2.52 4.40 -6.31
CA ALA A 56 3.15 4.96 -7.50
C ALA A 56 3.22 3.90 -8.59
N ASN A 57 3.12 4.36 -9.83
CA ASN A 57 3.27 3.49 -11.01
C ASN A 57 2.35 2.28 -10.94
N ILE A 58 1.08 2.56 -10.73
CA ILE A 58 0.08 1.50 -10.61
C ILE A 58 0.01 0.68 -11.88
N ARG A 59 -0.02 -0.64 -11.72
CA ARG A 59 -0.11 -1.57 -12.82
C ARG A 59 -1.13 -2.63 -12.52
N GLY A 60 -1.77 -3.12 -13.55
CA GLY A 60 -2.68 -4.23 -13.43
C GLY A 60 -3.93 -3.89 -12.66
N ALA A 61 -4.17 -2.67 -12.50
CA ALA A 61 -5.32 -2.26 -11.84
C ALA A 61 -6.41 -2.31 -12.80
N ILE A 62 -6.74 -2.57 -13.37
CA ILE A 62 -7.65 -2.55 -14.03
C ILE A 62 -8.28 -1.95 -14.64
N ALA A 63 -8.46 -1.63 -14.81
CA ALA A 63 -8.97 -1.11 -15.26
C ALA A 63 -9.42 -0.84 -16.22
N ARG A 64 -9.58 -0.76 -16.75
CA ARG A 64 -9.88 -0.50 -17.74
C ARG A 64 -10.62 -0.92 -18.00
#